data_82eb04d939cf575412e648bf6f1c3218
#
_entry.id   82eb04d939cf575412e648bf6f1c3218
#
_cell.length_a   1.000
_cell.length_b   1.000
_cell.length_c   1.000
_cell.angle_alpha   90.00
_cell.angle_beta   90.00
_cell.angle_gamma   90.00
#
_symmetry.space_group_name_H-M   'P 1'
#
loop_
_entity.id
_entity.type
_entity.pdbx_description
1 polymer ?
#
loop_
_entity_poly.entity_id
_entity_poly.type
_entity_poly.pdbx_seq_one_letter_code
_entity_poly.pdbx_strand_id
1 'polypeptide(L)'
;QGFQRNILYCPSFLEQNDKELWQFTGQIQFRVIGYALTIPWAARVVETNINYTMSTRPIKVRGVTVKPSPSDRVLTADATCSSSLNNGFGTVRGGWAKLHKTAHLDNSGKYPAGGNLNYLDGHVAWQKTKMEGRKLVGMVERTSGTPVFYW
;
A
#
# COMPACT_ATOMS: atom_id res chain seq x y z
N GLN A 1 -12.19 22.17 14.77
CA GLN A 1 -12.80 20.99 14.20
C GLN A 1 -11.83 19.84 14.35
N GLY A 2 -12.22 18.76 15.06
CA GLY A 2 -11.37 17.61 15.29
C GLY A 2 -11.15 16.79 14.02
N PHE A 3 -9.94 16.28 13.86
CA PHE A 3 -9.58 15.34 12.79
C PHE A 3 -10.43 14.06 12.93
N GLN A 4 -11.12 13.70 11.87
CA GLN A 4 -11.93 12.47 11.84
C GLN A 4 -11.06 11.28 11.38
N ARG A 5 -10.73 10.40 12.31
CA ARG A 5 -9.90 9.21 12.07
C ARG A 5 -10.40 8.35 10.91
N ASN A 6 -11.71 8.28 10.71
CA ASN A 6 -12.34 7.42 9.70
C ASN A 6 -11.87 7.71 8.27
N ILE A 7 -11.45 8.94 7.96
CA ILE A 7 -10.96 9.31 6.63
C ILE A 7 -9.63 8.64 6.25
N LEU A 8 -8.93 8.08 7.22
CA LEU A 8 -7.66 7.37 7.01
C LEU A 8 -7.84 5.88 6.68
N TYR A 9 -9.06 5.44 6.49
CA TYR A 9 -9.38 4.03 6.20
C TYR A 9 -10.34 3.92 5.04
N CYS A 10 -10.20 2.85 4.27
CA CYS A 10 -11.15 2.54 3.20
C CYS A 10 -12.56 2.38 3.78
N PRO A 11 -13.56 3.15 3.31
CA PRO A 11 -14.92 3.07 3.84
C PRO A 11 -15.59 1.71 3.64
N SER A 12 -15.16 0.94 2.65
CA SER A 12 -15.65 -0.43 2.42
C SER A 12 -14.92 -1.48 3.26
N PHE A 13 -13.92 -1.11 4.06
CA PHE A 13 -13.17 -2.03 4.89
C PHE A 13 -12.86 -1.43 6.28
N LEU A 14 -13.91 -1.24 7.06
CA LEU A 14 -13.84 -0.59 8.38
C LEU A 14 -13.09 -1.41 9.44
N GLU A 15 -12.85 -2.70 9.23
CA GLU A 15 -12.05 -3.52 10.14
C GLU A 15 -10.63 -2.99 10.36
N GLN A 16 -10.09 -2.24 9.41
CA GLN A 16 -8.79 -1.59 9.54
C GLN A 16 -8.80 -0.44 10.54
N ASN A 17 -9.97 0.20 10.78
CA ASN A 17 -10.12 1.29 11.73
C ASN A 17 -10.19 0.77 13.18
N ASP A 18 -9.20 0.03 13.56
CA ASP A 18 -9.10 -0.60 14.88
C ASP A 18 -8.37 0.30 15.86
N LYS A 19 -8.84 0.30 17.13
CA LYS A 19 -8.27 1.15 18.19
C LYS A 19 -6.86 0.75 18.56
N GLU A 20 -6.56 -0.55 18.59
CA GLU A 20 -5.23 -1.06 18.96
C GLU A 20 -4.20 -0.75 17.88
N LEU A 21 -4.58 -0.88 16.59
CA LEU A 21 -3.74 -0.48 15.47
C LEU A 21 -3.54 1.04 15.42
N TRP A 22 -4.57 1.83 15.75
CA TRP A 22 -4.46 3.28 15.82
C TRP A 22 -3.59 3.75 16.98
N GLN A 23 -3.69 3.08 18.12
CA GLN A 23 -2.94 3.41 19.33
C GLN A 23 -1.70 2.53 19.48
N PHE A 24 -1.14 2.04 18.38
CA PHE A 24 0.07 1.22 18.44
C PHE A 24 1.15 1.94 19.26
N THR A 25 1.35 1.46 20.48
CA THR A 25 2.25 2.04 21.46
C THR A 25 3.49 1.16 21.61
N GLY A 26 4.55 1.58 20.97
CA GLY A 26 5.91 1.19 21.32
C GLY A 26 6.64 2.42 21.90
N GLN A 27 7.96 2.41 21.93
CA GLN A 27 8.75 3.59 22.30
C GLN A 27 8.55 4.76 21.31
N ILE A 28 8.05 4.50 20.13
CA ILE A 28 7.67 5.47 19.11
C ILE A 28 6.19 5.26 18.81
N GLN A 29 5.39 6.32 18.96
CA GLN A 29 3.96 6.28 18.70
C GLN A 29 3.69 6.28 17.18
N PHE A 30 3.38 5.14 16.63
CA PHE A 30 2.88 5.01 15.26
C PHE A 30 1.36 4.99 15.21
N ARG A 31 0.83 5.27 14.03
CA ARG A 31 -0.57 5.04 13.69
C ARG A 31 -0.62 4.14 12.46
N VAL A 32 -1.32 3.02 12.58
CA VAL A 32 -1.57 2.15 11.44
C VAL A 32 -2.80 2.68 10.72
N ILE A 33 -2.65 3.04 9.46
CA ILE A 33 -3.72 3.59 8.62
C ILE A 33 -4.01 2.64 7.46
N GLY A 34 -5.17 2.80 6.83
CA GLY A 34 -5.65 1.96 5.74
C GLY A 34 -5.08 2.31 4.36
N TYR A 35 -4.16 3.28 4.29
CA TYR A 35 -3.56 3.72 3.02
C TYR A 35 -2.03 3.65 3.07
N ALA A 36 -1.44 3.27 1.95
CA ALA A 36 -0.02 3.46 1.71
C ALA A 36 0.22 4.88 1.15
N LEU A 37 1.05 5.65 1.82
CA LEU A 37 1.48 6.96 1.36
C LEU A 37 2.82 6.82 0.64
N THR A 38 2.87 7.22 -0.61
CA THR A 38 4.05 7.04 -1.45
C THR A 38 4.98 8.25 -1.40
N ILE A 39 5.02 8.93 -0.27
CA ILE A 39 5.84 10.11 -0.04
C ILE A 39 7.33 9.74 -0.15
N PRO A 40 8.16 10.53 -0.84
CA PRO A 40 9.61 10.36 -0.79
C PRO A 40 10.09 10.28 0.65
N TRP A 41 10.99 9.35 0.93
CA TRP A 41 11.50 9.07 2.28
C TRP A 41 10.54 8.32 3.22
N ALA A 42 9.36 7.90 2.74
CA ALA A 42 8.58 6.91 3.47
C ALA A 42 9.46 5.68 3.73
N ALA A 43 9.55 5.25 4.99
CA ALA A 43 10.41 4.17 5.41
C ALA A 43 10.17 2.91 4.55
N ARG A 44 11.25 2.32 4.05
CA ARG A 44 11.27 1.05 3.32
C ARG A 44 10.72 1.02 1.88
N VAL A 45 10.36 2.14 1.29
CA VAL A 45 10.07 2.14 -0.15
C VAL A 45 11.37 1.92 -0.92
N VAL A 46 11.45 0.85 -1.70
CA VAL A 46 12.64 0.52 -2.49
C VAL A 46 12.86 1.59 -3.55
N GLU A 47 14.07 2.13 -3.66
CA GLU A 47 14.39 3.24 -4.55
C GLU A 47 14.00 2.98 -6.01
N THR A 48 14.19 1.77 -6.49
CA THR A 48 13.75 1.34 -7.83
C THR A 48 12.22 1.35 -8.01
N ASN A 49 11.47 1.33 -6.92
CA ASN A 49 10.02 1.33 -6.89
C ASN A 49 9.42 2.70 -6.59
N ILE A 50 10.23 3.69 -6.20
CA ILE A 50 9.85 5.10 -6.04
C ILE A 50 9.49 5.74 -7.38
N ASN A 51 9.85 5.10 -8.46
CA ASN A 51 9.87 5.65 -9.80
C ASN A 51 8.53 6.16 -10.31
N TYR A 52 7.46 5.57 -9.83
CA TYR A 52 6.10 5.96 -10.19
C TYR A 52 5.37 6.69 -9.06
N THR A 53 6.14 7.21 -8.11
CA THR A 53 5.61 8.01 -7.01
C THR A 53 5.95 9.49 -7.19
N MET A 54 6.19 10.22 -6.14
CA MET A 54 6.41 11.67 -6.18
C MET A 54 7.77 12.12 -6.70
N SER A 55 8.70 11.21 -7.06
CA SER A 55 9.99 11.62 -7.61
C SER A 55 9.81 12.33 -8.96
N THR A 56 10.36 13.52 -9.08
CA THR A 56 10.41 14.27 -10.34
C THR A 56 11.57 13.86 -11.24
N ARG A 57 12.46 13.00 -10.76
CA ARG A 57 13.66 12.60 -11.50
C ARG A 57 13.30 11.63 -12.62
N PRO A 58 13.96 11.74 -13.77
CA PRO A 58 13.89 10.72 -14.82
C PRO A 58 14.37 9.37 -14.28
N ILE A 59 13.74 8.31 -14.74
CA ILE A 59 14.06 6.93 -14.37
C ILE A 59 14.50 6.15 -15.60
N LYS A 60 15.29 5.10 -15.40
CA LYS A 60 15.62 4.16 -16.47
C LYS A 60 14.71 2.95 -16.42
N VAL A 61 13.92 2.77 -17.47
CA VAL A 61 13.09 1.58 -17.67
C VAL A 61 13.66 0.83 -18.87
N ARG A 62 14.14 -0.39 -18.67
CA ARG A 62 14.75 -1.21 -19.74
C ARG A 62 15.81 -0.45 -20.56
N GLY A 63 16.65 0.35 -19.87
CA GLY A 63 17.71 1.12 -20.50
C GLY A 63 17.28 2.47 -21.10
N VAL A 64 15.99 2.75 -21.21
CA VAL A 64 15.45 4.02 -21.71
C VAL A 64 15.19 4.95 -20.53
N THR A 65 15.64 6.20 -20.64
CA THR A 65 15.32 7.25 -19.66
C THR A 65 13.92 7.77 -19.89
N VAL A 66 13.05 7.58 -18.91
CA VAL A 66 11.65 8.02 -18.93
C VAL A 66 11.40 9.00 -17.79
N LYS A 67 10.66 10.05 -18.06
CA LYS A 67 10.12 10.94 -17.01
C LYS A 67 8.64 10.66 -16.87
N PRO A 68 8.21 9.96 -15.80
CA PRO A 68 6.80 9.67 -15.60
C PRO A 68 5.97 10.95 -15.51
N SER A 69 4.82 10.94 -16.16
CA SER A 69 3.84 12.03 -16.05
C SER A 69 3.16 12.02 -14.67
N PRO A 70 2.47 13.08 -14.25
CA PRO A 70 1.68 13.06 -13.03
C PRO A 70 0.64 11.93 -12.99
N SER A 71 0.08 11.55 -14.14
CA SER A 71 -0.87 10.44 -14.28
C SER A 71 -0.26 9.04 -14.11
N ASP A 72 1.07 8.93 -14.14
CA ASP A 72 1.78 7.65 -13.91
C ASP A 72 2.27 7.52 -12.47
N ARG A 73 2.10 8.54 -11.65
CA ARG A 73 2.68 8.63 -10.30
C ARG A 73 1.63 8.43 -9.24
N VAL A 74 1.69 7.30 -8.55
CA VAL A 74 0.80 7.02 -7.42
C VAL A 74 1.19 7.90 -6.23
N LEU A 75 0.24 8.65 -5.70
CA LEU A 75 0.37 9.48 -4.50
C LEU A 75 -0.05 8.72 -3.24
N THR A 76 -1.18 8.04 -3.31
CA THR A 76 -1.68 7.16 -2.25
C THR A 76 -2.30 5.91 -2.86
N ALA A 77 -2.26 4.82 -2.13
CA ALA A 77 -2.87 3.56 -2.52
C ALA A 77 -3.63 2.94 -1.34
N ASP A 78 -4.66 2.17 -1.60
CA ASP A 78 -5.21 1.29 -0.57
C ASP A 78 -4.09 0.39 -0.02
N ALA A 79 -4.08 0.16 1.29
CA ALA A 79 -3.04 -0.65 1.93
C ALA A 79 -3.15 -2.12 1.53
N THR A 80 -2.76 -2.43 0.30
CA THR A 80 -2.55 -3.80 -0.16
C THR A 80 -1.21 -4.28 0.35
N CYS A 81 -1.22 -5.12 1.37
CA CYS A 81 0.00 -5.55 2.04
C CYS A 81 -0.07 -7.02 2.46
N SER A 82 1.09 -7.63 2.66
CA SER A 82 1.23 -9.02 3.07
C SER A 82 2.28 -9.21 4.15
N SER A 83 2.18 -10.29 4.93
CA SER A 83 3.16 -10.64 5.96
C SER A 83 4.53 -10.98 5.40
N SER A 84 4.55 -11.57 4.21
CA SER A 84 5.75 -11.91 3.45
C SER A 84 5.44 -11.82 1.97
N LEU A 85 6.47 -11.90 1.13
CA LEU A 85 6.30 -11.76 -0.32
C LEU A 85 5.20 -12.68 -0.87
N ASN A 86 4.15 -12.07 -1.43
CA ASN A 86 2.97 -12.73 -2.01
C ASN A 86 2.21 -13.67 -1.06
N ASN A 87 2.33 -13.51 0.25
CA ASN A 87 1.68 -14.40 1.22
C ASN A 87 1.24 -13.67 2.50
N GLY A 88 0.13 -14.14 3.10
CA GLY A 88 -0.38 -13.61 4.36
C GLY A 88 -1.10 -12.28 4.23
N PHE A 89 -1.86 -12.05 3.15
CA PHE A 89 -2.66 -10.83 2.95
C PHE A 89 -3.82 -10.69 3.94
N GLY A 90 -4.41 -11.80 4.37
CA GLY A 90 -5.49 -11.80 5.35
C GLY A 90 -5.00 -11.72 6.80
N THR A 91 -3.70 -11.89 7.04
CA THR A 91 -3.09 -11.94 8.38
C THR A 91 -1.75 -11.24 8.38
N VAL A 92 -1.75 -9.93 8.13
CA VAL A 92 -0.53 -9.14 7.97
C VAL A 92 0.15 -8.90 9.31
N ARG A 93 1.40 -9.30 9.41
CA ARG A 93 2.28 -9.05 10.56
C ARG A 93 3.22 -7.89 10.23
N GLY A 94 3.15 -6.83 11.00
CA GLY A 94 3.96 -5.62 10.75
C GLY A 94 4.73 -5.13 11.98
N GLY A 95 4.95 -6.01 12.96
CA GLY A 95 5.62 -5.66 14.21
C GLY A 95 4.71 -5.08 15.27
N TRP A 96 3.41 -4.96 15.01
CA TRP A 96 2.38 -4.59 15.97
C TRP A 96 1.72 -5.84 16.59
N ALA A 97 1.09 -5.66 17.75
CA ALA A 97 0.50 -6.78 18.50
C ALA A 97 -0.69 -7.42 17.79
N LYS A 98 -1.53 -6.60 17.16
CA LYS A 98 -2.72 -7.06 16.43
C LYS A 98 -2.40 -7.28 14.96
N LEU A 99 -2.96 -8.36 14.39
CA LEU A 99 -2.85 -8.62 12.96
C LEU A 99 -3.67 -7.58 12.17
N HIS A 100 -3.09 -7.08 11.11
CA HIS A 100 -3.75 -6.26 10.10
C HIS A 100 -4.25 -7.13 8.95
N LYS A 101 -5.10 -6.60 8.10
CA LYS A 101 -5.56 -7.24 6.86
C LYS A 101 -5.36 -6.29 5.70
N THR A 102 -5.08 -6.84 4.54
CA THR A 102 -5.18 -6.08 3.29
C THR A 102 -6.63 -5.65 3.05
N ALA A 103 -6.81 -4.44 2.53
CA ALA A 103 -8.10 -4.00 2.01
C ALA A 103 -8.50 -4.83 0.78
N HIS A 104 -9.81 -4.94 0.54
CA HIS A 104 -10.35 -5.54 -0.69
C HIS A 104 -9.84 -6.96 -0.97
N LEU A 105 -9.92 -7.84 0.02
CA LEU A 105 -9.67 -9.27 -0.21
C LEU A 105 -10.75 -9.87 -1.12
N ASP A 106 -10.37 -10.89 -1.85
CA ASP A 106 -11.29 -11.69 -2.67
C ASP A 106 -12.29 -12.47 -1.80
N ASN A 107 -13.22 -13.16 -2.42
CA ASN A 107 -14.24 -13.95 -1.72
C ASN A 107 -13.66 -15.06 -0.84
N SER A 108 -12.43 -15.48 -1.07
CA SER A 108 -11.74 -16.47 -0.22
C SER A 108 -11.20 -15.84 1.07
N GLY A 109 -11.11 -14.52 1.15
CA GLY A 109 -10.50 -13.77 2.24
C GLY A 109 -8.98 -13.95 2.35
N LYS A 110 -8.34 -14.51 1.32
CA LYS A 110 -6.91 -14.86 1.33
C LYS A 110 -6.04 -13.94 0.49
N TYR A 111 -6.58 -13.46 -0.63
CA TYR A 111 -5.82 -12.71 -1.63
C TYR A 111 -6.48 -11.39 -1.96
N PRO A 112 -5.73 -10.36 -2.34
CA PRO A 112 -6.32 -9.09 -2.75
C PRO A 112 -7.04 -9.24 -4.10
N ALA A 113 -8.23 -8.68 -4.21
CA ALA A 113 -8.97 -8.54 -5.46
C ALA A 113 -8.50 -7.31 -6.25
N GLY A 114 -7.91 -6.35 -5.57
CA GLY A 114 -7.41 -5.09 -6.11
C GLY A 114 -7.29 -4.03 -5.04
N GLY A 115 -7.10 -2.79 -5.48
CA GLY A 115 -7.07 -1.61 -4.64
C GLY A 115 -7.18 -0.33 -5.44
N ASN A 116 -7.61 0.75 -4.80
CA ASN A 116 -7.64 2.07 -5.41
C ASN A 116 -6.25 2.70 -5.35
N LEU A 117 -5.84 3.28 -6.45
CA LEU A 117 -4.65 4.08 -6.59
C LEU A 117 -5.06 5.51 -6.90
N ASN A 118 -4.63 6.46 -6.10
CA ASN A 118 -4.77 7.89 -6.36
C ASN A 118 -3.45 8.42 -6.90
N TYR A 119 -3.52 9.10 -8.02
CA TYR A 119 -2.37 9.59 -8.76
C TYR A 119 -2.11 11.07 -8.52
N LEU A 120 -0.92 11.54 -8.87
CA LEU A 120 -0.48 12.91 -8.61
C LEU A 120 -1.30 13.97 -9.35
N ASP A 121 -1.92 13.62 -10.47
CA ASP A 121 -2.85 14.50 -11.21
C ASP A 121 -4.27 14.53 -10.61
N GLY A 122 -4.52 13.76 -9.56
CA GLY A 122 -5.79 13.69 -8.83
C GLY A 122 -6.76 12.62 -9.31
N HIS A 123 -6.47 11.91 -10.41
CA HIS A 123 -7.37 10.81 -10.78
C HIS A 123 -7.21 9.60 -9.86
N VAL A 124 -8.26 8.80 -9.76
CA VAL A 124 -8.28 7.54 -9.02
C VAL A 124 -8.59 6.41 -9.97
N ALA A 125 -7.84 5.33 -9.90
CA ALA A 125 -8.10 4.12 -10.66
C ALA A 125 -8.14 2.88 -9.78
N TRP A 126 -9.03 1.97 -10.08
CA TRP A 126 -9.05 0.63 -9.49
C TRP A 126 -8.04 -0.26 -10.19
N GLN A 127 -7.04 -0.71 -9.45
CA GLN A 127 -6.07 -1.68 -9.95
C GLN A 127 -6.50 -3.08 -9.55
N LYS A 128 -6.98 -3.84 -10.52
CA LYS A 128 -7.36 -5.25 -10.30
C LYS A 128 -6.13 -6.12 -10.10
N THR A 129 -6.22 -7.07 -9.19
CA THR A 129 -5.16 -8.05 -8.92
C THR A 129 -5.68 -9.48 -9.03
N LYS A 130 -4.79 -10.42 -9.22
CA LYS A 130 -5.05 -11.85 -9.14
C LYS A 130 -3.78 -12.60 -8.73
N MET A 131 -3.94 -13.78 -8.16
CA MET A 131 -2.81 -14.69 -7.96
C MET A 131 -2.59 -15.55 -9.22
N GLU A 132 -1.36 -15.58 -9.70
CA GLU A 132 -0.91 -16.53 -10.71
C GLU A 132 0.14 -17.45 -10.07
N GLY A 133 -0.28 -18.67 -9.71
CA GLY A 133 0.51 -19.52 -8.86
C GLY A 133 0.79 -18.89 -7.49
N ARG A 134 2.05 -18.56 -7.22
CA ARG A 134 2.48 -17.91 -5.96
C ARG A 134 2.80 -16.43 -6.11
N LYS A 135 2.45 -15.81 -7.23
CA LYS A 135 2.78 -14.41 -7.51
C LYS A 135 1.52 -13.57 -7.61
N LEU A 136 1.51 -12.41 -6.94
CA LEU A 136 0.50 -11.38 -7.16
C LEU A 136 0.78 -10.68 -8.49
N VAL A 137 -0.23 -10.60 -9.34
CA VAL A 137 -0.20 -9.91 -10.64
C VAL A 137 -1.19 -8.75 -10.60
N GLY A 138 -0.87 -7.67 -11.31
CA GLY A 138 -1.66 -6.43 -11.35
C GLY A 138 -1.08 -5.32 -10.51
N MET A 139 -0.44 -5.63 -9.39
CA MET A 139 0.33 -4.68 -8.58
C MET A 139 1.78 -5.15 -8.46
N VAL A 140 2.67 -4.22 -8.14
CA VAL A 140 4.11 -4.46 -7.99
C VAL A 140 4.50 -4.31 -6.53
N GLU A 141 5.38 -5.18 -6.06
CA GLU A 141 6.05 -5.02 -4.77
C GLU A 141 6.79 -3.70 -4.71
N ARG A 142 6.56 -2.92 -3.65
CA ARG A 142 7.11 -1.56 -3.51
C ARG A 142 7.99 -1.36 -2.31
N THR A 143 7.95 -2.26 -1.32
CA THR A 143 8.73 -2.12 -0.09
C THR A 143 9.68 -3.28 0.11
N SER A 144 10.81 -3.01 0.75
CA SER A 144 11.70 -4.04 1.27
C SER A 144 11.31 -4.41 2.70
N GLY A 145 11.39 -5.67 3.04
CA GLY A 145 11.06 -6.17 4.39
C GLY A 145 9.55 -6.36 4.62
N THR A 146 9.16 -6.57 5.86
CA THR A 146 7.79 -6.88 6.26
C THR A 146 7.18 -5.76 7.09
N PRO A 147 5.91 -5.41 6.87
CA PRO A 147 5.02 -5.93 5.81
C PRO A 147 5.46 -5.50 4.41
N VAL A 148 5.15 -6.33 3.43
CA VAL A 148 5.37 -6.02 2.01
C VAL A 148 4.15 -5.29 1.47
N PHE A 149 4.34 -4.13 0.86
CA PHE A 149 3.28 -3.34 0.23
C PHE A 149 3.33 -3.45 -1.29
N TYR A 150 2.13 -3.35 -1.90
CA TYR A 150 1.91 -3.45 -3.34
C TYR A 150 1.04 -2.31 -3.85
N TRP A 151 1.43 -1.70 -4.95
CA TRP A 151 0.63 -0.76 -5.77
C TRP A 151 1.15 -0.63 -7.19
#